data_51c9fdb52bf19035a797c8718d0a01a7
#
_entry.id   51c9fdb52bf19035a797c8718d0a01a7
#
_cell.length_a   1.000
_cell.length_b   1.000
_cell.length_c   1.000
_cell.angle_alpha   90.00
_cell.angle_beta   90.00
_cell.angle_gamma   90.00
#
_symmetry.space_group_name_H-M   'P 1'
#
loop_
_entity.id
_entity.type
_entity.pdbx_description
1 polymer ?
#
loop_
_entity_poly.entity_id
_entity_poly.type
_entity_poly.pdbx_seq_one_letter_code
_entity_poly.pdbx_strand_id
1 'polypeptide(L)'
;MADLSGIVKAYDIRGVVGEQIDAPLVREFGAAFALLIKPDSPRVVIGHDMRDSSPGLAAAFADGVTSQGLDVVLIGLASTDELYFASGSMNLPGAMFTASHNPAKYNGIKLCRAGASPVGQDTGLAELRATVEDGVPAFSGQPGTVTEQDVLTDYAAYLRNLVDLSGGRRLKIVVDAGNGMGGHTVPTVFGMSAASRSDSGEGGGERRAGLPFDIVPMYFELDGNFPNHEANPLDPANIVDLQAKVREVGADAGVAFDGDADRCFVVDERGEPVSPSAITALVAVRELAKEPGSTIIHNLITSHGVPEIVKEHGGKPVRTRVGHSFIKAEMATTGAIFGGEHSAHYYFRDFWRADTGMLAAMHVLAALGEQDRPLSELTAEYSRYAASGEINSTVDDQIARLMAVKDSFGTRPGVTFDEMDGLTVQLPDGGWFNLRPSNTEPLLRLNVEAADAAAVKALTDEVLAIVRG
;
A
#
# COMPACT_ATOMS: atom_id res chain seq x y z
N MET A 1 -30.35 -2.90 -16.26
CA MET A 1 -28.93 -3.18 -16.05
C MET A 1 -28.43 -2.20 -14.99
N ALA A 2 -27.73 -2.66 -13.98
CA ALA A 2 -27.14 -1.78 -12.98
C ALA A 2 -25.91 -1.09 -13.62
N ASP A 3 -25.76 0.21 -13.42
CA ASP A 3 -24.53 0.92 -13.80
C ASP A 3 -23.46 0.65 -12.74
N LEU A 4 -22.44 -0.12 -13.09
CA LEU A 4 -21.35 -0.51 -12.21
C LEU A 4 -20.15 0.48 -12.27
N SER A 5 -20.23 1.55 -13.07
CA SER A 5 -19.16 2.53 -13.21
C SER A 5 -18.80 3.24 -11.88
N GLY A 6 -19.79 3.33 -10.99
CA GLY A 6 -19.61 3.91 -9.65
C GLY A 6 -18.77 3.05 -8.70
N ILE A 7 -18.71 1.73 -8.90
CA ILE A 7 -18.02 0.78 -8.01
C ILE A 7 -16.81 0.11 -8.64
N VAL A 8 -16.79 -0.13 -9.95
CA VAL A 8 -15.58 -0.62 -10.66
C VAL A 8 -14.66 0.56 -10.92
N LYS A 9 -13.60 0.67 -10.12
CA LYS A 9 -12.65 1.78 -10.17
C LYS A 9 -11.49 1.46 -11.15
N ALA A 10 -10.46 2.29 -11.15
CA ALA A 10 -9.31 2.10 -12.03
C ALA A 10 -8.52 0.80 -11.72
N TYR A 11 -8.54 0.35 -10.45
CA TYR A 11 -7.66 -0.71 -9.98
C TYR A 11 -8.35 -1.79 -9.14
N ASP A 12 -9.56 -1.55 -8.69
CA ASP A 12 -10.32 -2.44 -7.82
C ASP A 12 -11.83 -2.26 -8.00
N ILE A 13 -12.59 -3.10 -7.33
CA ILE A 13 -14.03 -2.93 -7.14
C ILE A 13 -14.22 -2.43 -5.71
N ARG A 14 -15.00 -1.35 -5.51
CA ARG A 14 -15.20 -0.76 -4.18
C ARG A 14 -16.54 -0.08 -4.06
N GLY A 15 -17.27 -0.34 -2.96
CA GLY A 15 -18.57 0.28 -2.73
C GLY A 15 -19.06 0.11 -1.29
N VAL A 16 -20.18 0.76 -0.98
CA VAL A 16 -20.88 0.64 0.30
C VAL A 16 -21.66 -0.66 0.35
N VAL A 17 -21.42 -1.45 1.39
CA VAL A 17 -22.04 -2.77 1.58
C VAL A 17 -23.56 -2.63 1.81
N GLY A 18 -24.35 -3.45 1.12
CA GLY A 18 -25.81 -3.44 1.18
C GLY A 18 -26.49 -2.36 0.33
N GLU A 19 -25.72 -1.36 -0.15
CA GLU A 19 -26.26 -0.33 -1.05
C GLU A 19 -25.69 -0.47 -2.47
N GLN A 20 -24.40 -0.69 -2.60
CA GLN A 20 -23.67 -0.74 -3.86
C GLN A 20 -23.04 -2.11 -4.13
N ILE A 21 -22.65 -2.81 -3.07
CA ILE A 21 -22.05 -4.16 -3.15
C ILE A 21 -22.84 -5.08 -2.23
N ASP A 22 -23.30 -6.20 -2.77
CA ASP A 22 -23.99 -7.26 -2.04
C ASP A 22 -23.54 -8.65 -2.52
N ALA A 23 -23.93 -9.71 -1.80
CA ALA A 23 -23.54 -11.08 -2.13
C ALA A 23 -24.00 -11.54 -3.54
N PRO A 24 -25.23 -11.24 -4.02
CA PRO A 24 -25.64 -11.55 -5.38
C PRO A 24 -24.74 -10.92 -6.44
N LEU A 25 -24.44 -9.62 -6.34
CA LEU A 25 -23.57 -8.93 -7.29
C LEU A 25 -22.13 -9.46 -7.24
N VAL A 26 -21.61 -9.72 -6.05
CA VAL A 26 -20.26 -10.28 -5.86
C VAL A 26 -20.14 -11.68 -6.45
N ARG A 27 -21.22 -12.48 -6.39
CA ARG A 27 -21.28 -13.78 -7.06
C ARG A 27 -21.17 -13.64 -8.59
N GLU A 28 -21.84 -12.65 -9.18
CA GLU A 28 -21.72 -12.36 -10.63
C GLU A 28 -20.28 -11.90 -10.98
N PHE A 29 -19.65 -11.08 -10.14
CA PHE A 29 -18.22 -10.74 -10.32
C PHE A 29 -17.31 -11.98 -10.24
N GLY A 30 -17.59 -12.92 -9.34
CA GLY A 30 -16.85 -14.18 -9.26
C GLY A 30 -16.97 -15.03 -10.52
N ALA A 31 -18.18 -15.14 -11.04
CA ALA A 31 -18.46 -15.86 -12.28
C ALA A 31 -17.80 -15.17 -13.51
N ALA A 32 -17.88 -13.84 -13.59
CA ALA A 32 -17.21 -13.07 -14.65
C ALA A 32 -15.68 -13.17 -14.56
N PHE A 33 -15.11 -13.12 -13.35
CA PHE A 33 -13.68 -13.30 -13.14
C PHE A 33 -13.22 -14.71 -13.56
N ALA A 34 -13.99 -15.73 -13.25
CA ALA A 34 -13.71 -17.08 -13.72
C ALA A 34 -13.62 -17.16 -15.25
N LEU A 35 -14.52 -16.49 -15.98
CA LEU A 35 -14.47 -16.43 -17.45
C LEU A 35 -13.21 -15.72 -17.95
N LEU A 36 -12.84 -14.60 -17.31
CA LEU A 36 -11.66 -13.82 -17.66
C LEU A 36 -10.37 -14.61 -17.53
N ILE A 37 -10.25 -15.47 -16.48
CA ILE A 37 -9.00 -16.18 -16.17
C ILE A 37 -8.98 -17.65 -16.60
N LYS A 38 -10.11 -18.22 -16.99
CA LYS A 38 -10.22 -19.64 -17.38
C LYS A 38 -9.23 -20.08 -18.46
N PRO A 39 -8.83 -19.25 -19.43
CA PRO A 39 -7.79 -19.62 -20.39
C PRO A 39 -6.42 -19.82 -19.74
N ASP A 40 -6.16 -19.19 -18.61
CA ASP A 40 -4.85 -19.11 -17.97
C ASP A 40 -4.72 -20.05 -16.77
N SER A 41 -5.83 -20.34 -16.07
CA SER A 41 -5.80 -21.15 -14.84
C SER A 41 -7.11 -21.89 -14.59
N PRO A 42 -7.06 -23.15 -14.09
CA PRO A 42 -8.24 -23.88 -13.65
C PRO A 42 -8.66 -23.56 -12.19
N ARG A 43 -7.90 -22.73 -11.48
CA ARG A 43 -8.11 -22.45 -10.06
C ARG A 43 -7.93 -20.97 -9.72
N VAL A 44 -8.56 -20.52 -8.62
CA VAL A 44 -8.44 -19.16 -8.05
C VAL A 44 -8.12 -19.27 -6.57
N VAL A 45 -7.23 -18.41 -6.06
CA VAL A 45 -7.01 -18.24 -4.62
C VAL A 45 -7.82 -17.04 -4.12
N ILE A 46 -8.49 -17.18 -2.96
CA ILE A 46 -9.35 -16.13 -2.39
C ILE A 46 -9.00 -15.94 -0.92
N GLY A 47 -8.77 -14.68 -0.53
CA GLY A 47 -8.57 -14.26 0.85
C GLY A 47 -9.50 -13.10 1.22
N HIS A 48 -9.61 -12.83 2.52
CA HIS A 48 -10.42 -11.73 3.02
C HIS A 48 -9.81 -11.07 4.26
N ASP A 49 -10.08 -9.78 4.44
CA ASP A 49 -9.72 -9.05 5.65
C ASP A 49 -10.69 -9.30 6.81
N MET A 50 -10.49 -8.57 7.93
CA MET A 50 -11.24 -8.69 9.18
C MET A 50 -12.63 -8.02 9.15
N ARG A 51 -13.07 -7.37 8.08
CA ARG A 51 -14.38 -6.70 8.01
C ARG A 51 -15.50 -7.72 8.11
N ASP A 52 -16.56 -7.41 8.84
CA ASP A 52 -17.70 -8.33 9.07
C ASP A 52 -18.32 -8.84 7.77
N SER A 53 -18.33 -8.03 6.73
CA SER A 53 -18.89 -8.41 5.41
C SER A 53 -17.96 -9.26 4.56
N SER A 54 -16.64 -9.24 4.82
CA SER A 54 -15.62 -9.85 3.95
C SER A 54 -15.78 -11.38 3.81
N PRO A 55 -16.01 -12.17 4.86
CA PRO A 55 -16.17 -13.61 4.72
C PRO A 55 -17.37 -13.99 3.85
N GLY A 56 -18.52 -13.30 4.04
CA GLY A 56 -19.73 -13.55 3.27
C GLY A 56 -19.60 -13.20 1.79
N LEU A 57 -18.93 -12.08 1.49
CA LEU A 57 -18.66 -11.66 0.12
C LEU A 57 -17.63 -12.57 -0.56
N ALA A 58 -16.58 -13.01 0.15
CA ALA A 58 -15.61 -13.97 -0.37
C ALA A 58 -16.26 -15.32 -0.71
N ALA A 59 -17.16 -15.81 0.13
CA ALA A 59 -17.92 -17.02 -0.13
C ALA A 59 -18.84 -16.87 -1.36
N ALA A 60 -19.53 -15.74 -1.51
CA ALA A 60 -20.37 -15.49 -2.68
C ALA A 60 -19.56 -15.44 -3.98
N PHE A 61 -18.35 -14.82 -3.94
CA PHE A 61 -17.45 -14.82 -5.08
C PHE A 61 -16.94 -16.22 -5.43
N ALA A 62 -16.60 -17.02 -4.43
CA ALA A 62 -16.19 -18.42 -4.60
C ALA A 62 -17.31 -19.26 -5.25
N ASP A 63 -18.57 -19.05 -4.85
CA ASP A 63 -19.74 -19.66 -5.49
C ASP A 63 -19.86 -19.25 -6.97
N GLY A 64 -19.59 -17.98 -7.27
CA GLY A 64 -19.53 -17.48 -8.65
C GLY A 64 -18.46 -18.17 -9.47
N VAL A 65 -17.24 -18.25 -8.95
CA VAL A 65 -16.09 -18.91 -9.60
C VAL A 65 -16.39 -20.38 -9.85
N THR A 66 -16.82 -21.10 -8.83
CA THR A 66 -17.09 -22.55 -8.94
C THR A 66 -18.27 -22.86 -9.89
N SER A 67 -19.27 -21.96 -9.97
CA SER A 67 -20.38 -22.08 -10.91
C SER A 67 -19.93 -22.09 -12.38
N GLN A 68 -18.72 -21.57 -12.69
CA GLN A 68 -18.12 -21.58 -14.01
C GLN A 68 -17.11 -22.73 -14.21
N GLY A 69 -17.04 -23.66 -13.26
CA GLY A 69 -16.25 -24.88 -13.33
C GLY A 69 -14.76 -24.73 -12.96
N LEU A 70 -14.37 -23.64 -12.30
CA LEU A 70 -13.03 -23.47 -11.74
C LEU A 70 -13.03 -23.84 -10.26
N ASP A 71 -11.91 -24.41 -9.79
CA ASP A 71 -11.72 -24.68 -8.38
C ASP A 71 -11.28 -23.42 -7.61
N VAL A 72 -11.56 -23.40 -6.32
CA VAL A 72 -11.19 -22.32 -5.41
C VAL A 72 -10.32 -22.83 -4.27
N VAL A 73 -9.27 -22.09 -3.95
CA VAL A 73 -8.46 -22.23 -2.74
C VAL A 73 -8.78 -21.05 -1.83
N LEU A 74 -9.45 -21.27 -0.71
CA LEU A 74 -9.69 -20.25 0.31
C LEU A 74 -8.49 -20.23 1.26
N ILE A 75 -7.84 -19.07 1.37
CA ILE A 75 -6.79 -18.86 2.39
C ILE A 75 -7.37 -18.24 3.68
N GLY A 76 -8.67 -17.94 3.68
CA GLY A 76 -9.36 -17.39 4.83
C GLY A 76 -8.97 -15.94 5.15
N LEU A 77 -8.79 -15.67 6.43
CA LEU A 77 -8.38 -14.37 6.93
C LEU A 77 -6.92 -14.10 6.53
N ALA A 78 -6.70 -13.01 5.78
CA ALA A 78 -5.39 -12.68 5.21
C ALA A 78 -5.20 -11.17 5.03
N SER A 79 -3.97 -10.70 5.02
CA SER A 79 -3.61 -9.37 4.51
C SER A 79 -3.57 -9.37 2.99
N THR A 80 -3.56 -8.17 2.38
CA THR A 80 -3.47 -8.06 0.92
C THR A 80 -2.16 -8.65 0.40
N ASP A 81 -1.03 -8.40 1.06
CA ASP A 81 0.26 -8.95 0.66
C ASP A 81 0.37 -10.47 0.93
N GLU A 82 -0.34 -11.00 1.93
CA GLU A 82 -0.46 -12.45 2.13
C GLU A 82 -1.23 -13.13 0.97
N LEU A 83 -2.28 -12.49 0.43
CA LEU A 83 -2.91 -12.96 -0.80
C LEU A 83 -1.94 -12.89 -1.99
N TYR A 84 -1.17 -11.83 -2.12
CA TYR A 84 -0.17 -11.74 -3.19
C TYR A 84 0.91 -12.83 -3.07
N PHE A 85 1.33 -13.15 -1.84
CA PHE A 85 2.19 -14.32 -1.59
C PHE A 85 1.54 -15.62 -2.06
N ALA A 86 0.26 -15.85 -1.71
CA ALA A 86 -0.46 -17.06 -2.11
C ALA A 86 -0.60 -17.13 -3.65
N SER A 87 -1.00 -16.02 -4.30
CA SER A 87 -1.07 -15.93 -5.75
C SER A 87 0.28 -16.24 -6.41
N GLY A 88 1.36 -15.66 -5.88
CA GLY A 88 2.70 -15.83 -6.42
C GLY A 88 3.26 -17.23 -6.22
N SER A 89 3.22 -17.74 -5.00
CA SER A 89 3.78 -19.04 -4.62
C SER A 89 3.04 -20.23 -5.24
N MET A 90 1.72 -20.14 -5.35
CA MET A 90 0.89 -21.16 -6.00
C MET A 90 0.77 -20.96 -7.51
N ASN A 91 1.21 -19.81 -8.04
CA ASN A 91 0.99 -19.37 -9.42
C ASN A 91 -0.48 -19.41 -9.83
N LEU A 92 -1.37 -18.86 -9.00
CA LEU A 92 -2.80 -18.80 -9.22
C LEU A 92 -3.29 -17.34 -9.31
N PRO A 93 -4.31 -17.04 -10.13
CA PRO A 93 -5.07 -15.81 -10.03
C PRO A 93 -5.70 -15.67 -8.64
N GLY A 94 -5.84 -14.43 -8.17
CA GLY A 94 -6.32 -14.17 -6.81
C GLY A 94 -7.37 -13.09 -6.70
N ALA A 95 -8.19 -13.19 -5.64
CA ALA A 95 -9.15 -12.17 -5.22
C ALA A 95 -9.02 -11.90 -3.72
N MET A 96 -8.79 -10.64 -3.35
CA MET A 96 -8.72 -10.17 -1.98
C MET A 96 -9.94 -9.32 -1.63
N PHE A 97 -10.67 -9.72 -0.60
CA PHE A 97 -11.83 -8.99 -0.09
C PHE A 97 -11.38 -8.02 0.99
N THR A 98 -11.33 -6.75 0.63
CA THR A 98 -10.91 -5.64 1.50
C THR A 98 -11.36 -4.30 0.92
N ALA A 99 -11.48 -3.30 1.76
CA ALA A 99 -11.56 -1.90 1.35
C ALA A 99 -10.37 -1.08 1.88
N SER A 100 -9.24 -1.76 2.24
CA SER A 100 -8.03 -1.13 2.76
C SER A 100 -8.34 -0.15 3.90
N HIS A 101 -8.01 1.11 3.74
CA HIS A 101 -8.19 2.18 4.73
C HIS A 101 -9.57 2.85 4.72
N ASN A 102 -10.52 2.41 3.89
CA ASN A 102 -11.86 3.00 3.87
C ASN A 102 -12.64 2.69 5.17
N PRO A 103 -13.59 3.56 5.57
CA PRO A 103 -14.45 3.31 6.71
C PRO A 103 -15.18 1.96 6.68
N ALA A 104 -15.64 1.50 7.84
CA ALA A 104 -16.25 0.17 8.08
C ALA A 104 -17.36 -0.23 7.10
N LYS A 105 -18.19 0.73 6.65
CA LYS A 105 -19.31 0.49 5.74
C LYS A 105 -18.90 0.09 4.31
N TYR A 106 -17.63 0.28 3.94
CA TYR A 106 -17.11 -0.09 2.62
C TYR A 106 -16.56 -1.51 2.61
N ASN A 107 -16.65 -2.15 1.45
CA ASN A 107 -15.86 -3.31 1.09
C ASN A 107 -15.48 -3.25 -0.39
N GLY A 108 -14.62 -4.18 -0.83
CA GLY A 108 -14.16 -4.21 -2.21
C GLY A 108 -13.48 -5.51 -2.57
N ILE A 109 -13.00 -5.58 -3.81
CA ILE A 109 -12.30 -6.74 -4.35
C ILE A 109 -11.07 -6.25 -5.10
N LYS A 110 -9.88 -6.60 -4.63
CA LYS A 110 -8.63 -6.47 -5.38
C LYS A 110 -8.39 -7.78 -6.14
N LEU A 111 -8.18 -7.70 -7.45
CA LEU A 111 -8.00 -8.85 -8.32
C LEU A 111 -6.58 -8.90 -8.88
N CYS A 112 -6.02 -10.10 -8.98
CA CYS A 112 -4.77 -10.33 -9.68
C CYS A 112 -4.82 -11.60 -10.56
N ARG A 113 -4.03 -11.62 -11.61
CA ARG A 113 -3.68 -12.84 -12.35
C ARG A 113 -2.60 -13.61 -11.59
N ALA A 114 -2.26 -14.80 -12.05
CA ALA A 114 -1.15 -15.59 -11.49
C ALA A 114 0.13 -14.77 -11.35
N GLY A 115 0.90 -15.02 -10.28
CA GLY A 115 2.10 -14.25 -9.97
C GLY A 115 1.80 -12.83 -9.48
N ALA A 116 0.67 -12.64 -8.79
CA ALA A 116 0.23 -11.36 -8.23
C ALA A 116 0.16 -10.20 -9.26
N SER A 117 0.03 -10.51 -10.54
CA SER A 117 -0.05 -9.51 -11.61
C SER A 117 -1.40 -8.78 -11.55
N PRO A 118 -1.45 -7.44 -11.41
CA PRO A 118 -2.69 -6.73 -11.13
C PRO A 118 -3.69 -6.80 -12.29
N VAL A 119 -4.98 -6.90 -11.94
CA VAL A 119 -6.09 -6.69 -12.87
C VAL A 119 -6.62 -5.27 -12.68
N GLY A 120 -6.28 -4.40 -13.62
CA GLY A 120 -6.75 -3.00 -13.68
C GLY A 120 -7.73 -2.78 -14.81
N GLN A 121 -8.12 -1.51 -15.02
CA GLN A 121 -9.11 -1.12 -16.03
C GLN A 121 -8.78 -1.70 -17.42
N ASP A 122 -7.53 -1.56 -17.87
CA ASP A 122 -7.08 -1.96 -19.19
C ASP A 122 -6.64 -3.44 -19.28
N THR A 123 -6.58 -4.15 -18.14
CA THR A 123 -6.07 -5.53 -18.07
C THR A 123 -7.12 -6.55 -17.62
N GLY A 124 -8.40 -6.13 -17.54
CA GLY A 124 -9.50 -7.03 -17.26
C GLY A 124 -10.71 -6.45 -16.51
N LEU A 125 -10.57 -5.36 -15.72
CA LEU A 125 -11.72 -4.81 -14.97
C LEU A 125 -12.82 -4.26 -15.89
N ALA A 126 -12.46 -3.64 -17.02
CA ALA A 126 -13.45 -3.17 -18.00
C ALA A 126 -14.24 -4.33 -18.63
N GLU A 127 -13.55 -5.43 -18.97
CA GLU A 127 -14.16 -6.64 -19.52
C GLU A 127 -15.04 -7.33 -18.48
N LEU A 128 -14.53 -7.43 -17.23
CA LEU A 128 -15.27 -8.01 -16.12
C LEU A 128 -16.57 -7.23 -15.86
N ARG A 129 -16.50 -5.88 -15.83
CA ARG A 129 -17.69 -5.04 -15.69
C ARG A 129 -18.69 -5.28 -16.81
N ALA A 130 -18.25 -5.23 -18.05
CA ALA A 130 -19.14 -5.46 -19.21
C ALA A 130 -19.81 -6.85 -19.14
N THR A 131 -19.05 -7.89 -18.74
CA THR A 131 -19.61 -9.25 -18.60
C THR A 131 -20.72 -9.31 -17.55
N VAL A 132 -20.56 -8.60 -16.42
CA VAL A 132 -21.61 -8.54 -15.38
C VAL A 132 -22.80 -7.70 -15.84
N GLU A 133 -22.56 -6.54 -16.48
CA GLU A 133 -23.62 -5.68 -17.01
C GLU A 133 -24.45 -6.37 -18.11
N ASP A 134 -23.82 -7.16 -18.97
CA ASP A 134 -24.47 -7.91 -20.06
C ASP A 134 -25.16 -9.21 -19.57
N GLY A 135 -24.81 -9.65 -18.36
CA GLY A 135 -25.26 -10.91 -17.76
C GLY A 135 -24.30 -12.07 -18.03
N VAL A 136 -23.78 -12.66 -16.97
CA VAL A 136 -22.82 -13.76 -17.03
C VAL A 136 -23.45 -15.00 -17.69
N PRO A 137 -22.83 -15.58 -18.74
CA PRO A 137 -23.37 -16.75 -19.40
C PRO A 137 -23.41 -17.98 -18.48
N ALA A 138 -24.45 -18.76 -18.55
CA ALA A 138 -24.59 -19.99 -17.78
C ALA A 138 -23.57 -21.05 -18.26
N PHE A 139 -22.94 -21.70 -17.31
CA PHE A 139 -22.05 -22.84 -17.55
C PHE A 139 -22.83 -24.16 -17.37
N SER A 140 -22.73 -25.07 -18.31
CA SER A 140 -23.46 -26.37 -18.31
C SER A 140 -22.59 -27.55 -17.86
N GLY A 141 -21.30 -27.27 -17.52
CA GLY A 141 -20.38 -28.30 -17.03
C GLY A 141 -20.50 -28.59 -15.55
N GLN A 142 -19.59 -29.39 -15.03
CA GLN A 142 -19.52 -29.64 -13.58
C GLN A 142 -19.00 -28.38 -12.85
N PRO A 143 -19.61 -27.99 -11.74
CA PRO A 143 -19.08 -26.96 -10.89
C PRO A 143 -17.68 -27.32 -10.37
N GLY A 144 -16.87 -26.31 -10.08
CA GLY A 144 -15.59 -26.48 -9.39
C GLY A 144 -15.76 -26.83 -7.91
N THR A 145 -14.65 -27.10 -7.26
CA THR A 145 -14.57 -27.45 -5.84
C THR A 145 -13.94 -26.33 -5.04
N VAL A 146 -14.20 -26.31 -3.72
CA VAL A 146 -13.59 -25.38 -2.77
C VAL A 146 -12.70 -26.17 -1.82
N THR A 147 -11.48 -25.71 -1.63
CA THR A 147 -10.51 -26.22 -0.63
C THR A 147 -10.00 -25.08 0.24
N GLU A 148 -9.53 -25.38 1.43
CA GLU A 148 -8.94 -24.41 2.35
C GLU A 148 -7.43 -24.67 2.51
N GLN A 149 -6.65 -23.59 2.65
CA GLN A 149 -5.21 -23.66 2.88
C GLN A 149 -4.75 -22.48 3.71
N ASP A 150 -4.14 -22.73 4.87
CA ASP A 150 -3.43 -21.71 5.64
C ASP A 150 -2.07 -21.43 5.00
N VAL A 151 -1.74 -20.16 4.79
CA VAL A 151 -0.49 -19.73 4.15
C VAL A 151 0.35 -18.81 5.05
N LEU A 152 -0.15 -18.40 6.22
CA LEU A 152 0.47 -17.39 7.08
C LEU A 152 1.89 -17.77 7.51
N THR A 153 2.11 -19.04 7.88
CA THR A 153 3.43 -19.52 8.30
C THR A 153 4.44 -19.49 7.15
N ASP A 154 4.02 -19.92 5.96
CA ASP A 154 4.86 -19.92 4.77
C ASP A 154 5.15 -18.51 4.28
N TYR A 155 4.15 -17.62 4.32
CA TYR A 155 4.31 -16.19 4.04
C TYR A 155 5.36 -15.57 4.97
N ALA A 156 5.24 -15.77 6.28
CA ALA A 156 6.19 -15.24 7.25
C ALA A 156 7.61 -15.78 7.05
N ALA A 157 7.75 -17.06 6.72
CA ALA A 157 9.03 -17.68 6.41
C ALA A 157 9.64 -17.08 5.13
N TYR A 158 8.80 -16.86 4.09
CA TYR A 158 9.24 -16.27 2.84
C TYR A 158 9.78 -14.84 3.04
N LEU A 159 9.07 -13.98 3.76
CA LEU A 159 9.53 -12.62 4.06
C LEU A 159 10.87 -12.62 4.82
N ARG A 160 11.02 -13.49 5.82
CA ARG A 160 12.28 -13.63 6.58
C ARG A 160 13.46 -14.13 5.73
N ASN A 161 13.20 -14.84 4.64
CA ASN A 161 14.24 -15.20 3.67
C ASN A 161 14.66 -14.02 2.78
N LEU A 162 13.77 -13.05 2.55
CA LEU A 162 14.09 -11.86 1.76
C LEU A 162 14.86 -10.81 2.59
N VAL A 163 14.57 -10.70 3.89
CA VAL A 163 15.21 -9.76 4.81
C VAL A 163 15.63 -10.49 6.08
N ASP A 164 16.94 -10.66 6.27
CA ASP A 164 17.49 -11.21 7.51
C ASP A 164 17.39 -10.19 8.65
N LEU A 165 16.69 -10.56 9.71
CA LEU A 165 16.50 -9.76 10.91
C LEU A 165 17.29 -10.30 12.11
N SER A 166 18.06 -11.39 11.94
CA SER A 166 18.69 -12.11 13.06
C SER A 166 19.96 -11.45 13.59
N GLY A 167 20.65 -10.68 12.75
CA GLY A 167 21.99 -10.13 13.03
C GLY A 167 22.00 -8.76 13.72
N GLY A 168 20.84 -8.14 13.94
CA GLY A 168 20.74 -6.78 14.48
C GLY A 168 20.81 -6.69 16.00
N ARG A 169 21.05 -5.46 16.53
CA ARG A 169 20.86 -5.16 17.95
C ARG A 169 19.39 -5.35 18.36
N ARG A 170 19.13 -5.51 19.63
CA ARG A 170 17.77 -5.57 20.15
C ARG A 170 17.08 -4.22 19.98
N LEU A 171 15.88 -4.22 19.40
CA LEU A 171 15.05 -3.04 19.20
C LEU A 171 13.73 -3.17 19.97
N LYS A 172 13.31 -2.09 20.65
CA LYS A 172 11.96 -1.93 21.15
C LYS A 172 11.12 -1.19 20.11
N ILE A 173 10.04 -1.80 19.68
CA ILE A 173 9.22 -1.30 18.56
C ILE A 173 7.77 -1.24 19.01
N VAL A 174 7.12 -0.09 18.84
CA VAL A 174 5.67 0.00 18.96
C VAL A 174 5.07 -0.31 17.60
N VAL A 175 4.13 -1.22 17.53
CA VAL A 175 3.41 -1.54 16.30
C VAL A 175 1.93 -1.24 16.47
N ASP A 176 1.42 -0.35 15.64
CA ASP A 176 0.02 0.00 15.56
C ASP A 176 -0.61 -0.74 14.36
N ALA A 177 -1.49 -1.68 14.66
CA ALA A 177 -2.22 -2.44 13.66
C ALA A 177 -3.55 -1.78 13.25
N GLY A 178 -3.98 -0.71 13.95
CA GLY A 178 -5.23 -0.01 13.66
C GLY A 178 -6.47 -0.91 13.63
N ASN A 179 -6.51 -1.98 14.43
CA ASN A 179 -7.51 -3.06 14.40
C ASN A 179 -7.58 -3.82 13.05
N GLY A 180 -6.59 -3.61 12.17
CA GLY A 180 -6.47 -4.19 10.84
C GLY A 180 -5.59 -5.45 10.80
N MET A 181 -5.28 -5.87 9.56
CA MET A 181 -4.59 -7.13 9.28
C MET A 181 -3.14 -7.19 9.78
N GLY A 182 -2.52 -6.04 10.15
CA GLY A 182 -1.26 -6.03 10.89
C GLY A 182 -1.33 -6.82 12.19
N GLY A 183 -2.48 -6.83 12.89
CA GLY A 183 -2.71 -7.63 14.11
C GLY A 183 -2.66 -9.14 13.86
N HIS A 184 -2.98 -9.58 12.64
CA HIS A 184 -2.89 -10.98 12.21
C HIS A 184 -1.47 -11.38 11.78
N THR A 185 -0.81 -10.59 10.96
CA THR A 185 0.45 -10.96 10.30
C THR A 185 1.69 -10.69 11.15
N VAL A 186 1.74 -9.54 11.86
CA VAL A 186 2.90 -9.12 12.69
C VAL A 186 3.33 -10.18 13.70
N PRO A 187 2.41 -10.82 14.49
CA PRO A 187 2.82 -11.83 15.47
C PRO A 187 3.57 -12.99 14.85
N THR A 188 3.18 -13.44 13.67
CA THR A 188 3.81 -14.59 13.00
C THR A 188 5.12 -14.18 12.32
N VAL A 189 5.13 -13.03 11.63
CA VAL A 189 6.32 -12.51 10.93
C VAL A 189 7.44 -12.19 11.91
N PHE A 190 7.14 -11.55 13.02
CA PHE A 190 8.16 -11.18 14.03
C PHE A 190 8.33 -12.22 15.16
N GLY A 191 7.66 -13.36 15.11
CA GLY A 191 7.85 -14.46 16.04
C GLY A 191 7.40 -14.14 17.46
N MET A 192 6.33 -13.36 17.63
CA MET A 192 5.76 -13.04 18.95
C MET A 192 5.21 -14.31 19.61
N SER A 193 5.49 -14.49 20.92
CA SER A 193 4.89 -15.59 21.67
C SER A 193 3.41 -15.33 21.95
N ALA A 194 2.63 -16.39 22.20
CA ALA A 194 1.22 -16.25 22.55
C ALA A 194 1.00 -15.39 23.82
N ALA A 195 1.98 -15.38 24.74
CA ALA A 195 1.94 -14.57 25.97
C ALA A 195 2.15 -13.07 25.72
N SER A 196 2.78 -12.68 24.60
CA SER A 196 3.02 -11.28 24.23
C SER A 196 1.92 -10.69 23.32
N ARG A 197 0.85 -11.43 23.07
CA ARG A 197 -0.29 -10.98 22.24
C ARG A 197 -1.39 -10.25 23.01
N SER A 198 -1.35 -10.24 24.34
CA SER A 198 -2.33 -9.56 25.19
C SER A 198 -1.75 -8.26 25.76
N ASP A 199 -2.54 -7.19 25.77
CA ASP A 199 -2.24 -5.85 26.33
C ASP A 199 -1.89 -5.86 27.84
N SER A 200 -1.97 -6.99 28.53
CA SER A 200 -1.63 -7.12 29.95
C SER A 200 -0.14 -7.45 30.12
N GLY A 201 0.69 -6.41 30.16
CA GLY A 201 2.10 -6.54 30.49
C GLY A 201 2.31 -7.05 31.90
N GLU A 202 2.62 -8.32 32.05
CA GLU A 202 3.46 -8.94 33.09
C GLU A 202 3.54 -10.45 32.79
N GLY A 203 4.64 -10.90 32.20
CA GLY A 203 4.85 -12.30 31.93
C GLY A 203 6.28 -12.60 31.53
N GLY A 204 7.16 -12.78 32.52
CA GLY A 204 8.48 -13.39 32.31
C GLY A 204 8.34 -14.86 31.91
N GLY A 205 8.16 -15.17 30.63
CA GLY A 205 8.14 -16.52 30.07
C GLY A 205 9.44 -16.86 29.34
N GLU A 206 9.87 -18.11 29.41
CA GLU A 206 11.09 -18.61 28.77
C GLU A 206 11.18 -18.23 27.30
N ARG A 207 12.30 -17.57 26.95
CA ARG A 207 12.59 -17.09 25.60
C ARG A 207 12.96 -18.25 24.70
N ARG A 208 12.11 -18.61 23.74
CA ARG A 208 12.61 -19.24 22.51
C ARG A 208 13.49 -18.21 21.78
N ALA A 209 14.55 -18.67 21.09
CA ALA A 209 15.41 -17.82 20.28
C ALA A 209 14.56 -17.16 19.17
N GLY A 210 14.00 -15.98 19.47
CA GLY A 210 13.20 -15.15 18.60
C GLY A 210 14.06 -14.07 17.95
N LEU A 211 13.48 -13.35 17.02
CA LEU A 211 14.09 -12.16 16.43
C LEU A 211 14.43 -11.13 17.52
N PRO A 212 15.41 -10.24 17.31
CA PRO A 212 15.90 -9.31 18.34
C PRO A 212 14.94 -8.12 18.54
N PHE A 213 13.63 -8.40 18.67
CA PHE A 213 12.61 -7.39 18.83
C PHE A 213 11.85 -7.54 20.16
N ASP A 214 11.55 -6.38 20.74
CA ASP A 214 10.65 -6.20 21.87
C ASP A 214 9.45 -5.39 21.36
N ILE A 215 8.39 -6.10 20.95
CA ILE A 215 7.24 -5.48 20.31
C ILE A 215 6.22 -5.08 21.37
N VAL A 216 5.84 -3.81 21.33
CA VAL A 216 4.73 -3.24 22.09
C VAL A 216 3.54 -3.15 21.14
N PRO A 217 2.55 -4.05 21.25
CA PRO A 217 1.39 -4.05 20.35
C PRO A 217 0.41 -2.92 20.68
N MET A 218 -0.17 -2.32 19.65
CA MET A 218 -1.31 -1.40 19.75
C MET A 218 -2.39 -1.84 18.77
N TYR A 219 -3.62 -1.97 19.26
CA TYR A 219 -4.82 -2.22 18.46
C TYR A 219 -4.71 -3.48 17.56
N PHE A 220 -4.13 -4.57 18.13
CA PHE A 220 -3.95 -5.85 17.42
C PHE A 220 -5.22 -6.69 17.37
N GLU A 221 -6.23 -6.37 18.17
CA GLU A 221 -7.55 -7.00 18.07
C GLU A 221 -8.18 -6.63 16.73
N LEU A 222 -8.55 -7.64 15.96
CA LEU A 222 -9.13 -7.46 14.63
C LEU A 222 -10.57 -6.97 14.75
N ASP A 223 -10.87 -5.77 14.28
CA ASP A 223 -12.21 -5.19 14.29
C ASP A 223 -12.43 -4.29 13.07
N GLY A 224 -13.26 -4.75 12.13
CA GLY A 224 -13.60 -4.00 10.92
C GLY A 224 -14.37 -2.68 11.17
N ASN A 225 -14.76 -2.38 12.43
CA ASN A 225 -15.36 -1.10 12.80
C ASN A 225 -14.34 -0.03 13.18
N PHE A 226 -13.05 -0.41 13.34
CA PHE A 226 -11.95 0.51 13.67
C PHE A 226 -12.23 1.40 14.89
N PRO A 227 -12.48 0.83 16.09
CA PRO A 227 -12.99 1.56 17.25
C PRO A 227 -12.00 2.59 17.83
N ASN A 228 -10.71 2.49 17.54
CA ASN A 228 -9.69 3.36 18.11
C ASN A 228 -9.40 4.58 17.20
N HIS A 229 -9.08 4.34 15.95
CA HIS A 229 -8.91 5.35 14.91
C HIS A 229 -9.14 4.72 13.52
N GLU A 230 -9.35 5.53 12.51
CA GLU A 230 -9.44 5.02 11.12
C GLU A 230 -8.12 4.36 10.71
N ALA A 231 -8.21 3.25 9.99
CA ALA A 231 -7.04 2.48 9.54
C ALA A 231 -6.32 3.14 8.34
N ASN A 232 -6.09 4.45 8.43
CA ASN A 232 -5.43 5.27 7.42
C ASN A 232 -4.26 6.06 8.04
N PRO A 233 -3.06 5.47 8.19
CA PRO A 233 -1.91 6.15 8.79
C PRO A 233 -1.35 7.32 7.96
N LEU A 234 -1.85 7.54 6.74
CA LEU A 234 -1.52 8.74 5.94
C LEU A 234 -2.11 10.02 6.55
N ASP A 235 -3.24 9.90 7.23
CA ASP A 235 -3.82 11.01 8.00
C ASP A 235 -3.06 11.16 9.33
N PRO A 236 -2.43 12.32 9.60
CA PRO A 236 -1.68 12.55 10.83
C PRO A 236 -2.50 12.35 12.11
N ALA A 237 -3.83 12.51 12.05
CA ALA A 237 -4.69 12.29 13.21
C ALA A 237 -4.68 10.82 13.67
N ASN A 238 -4.47 9.88 12.75
CA ASN A 238 -4.54 8.45 13.02
C ASN A 238 -3.22 7.84 13.55
N ILE A 239 -2.13 8.62 13.62
CA ILE A 239 -0.84 8.17 14.17
C ILE A 239 -0.48 8.86 15.49
N VAL A 240 -1.36 9.71 16.04
CA VAL A 240 -1.09 10.47 17.28
C VAL A 240 -0.84 9.53 18.47
N ASP A 241 -1.63 8.46 18.58
CA ASP A 241 -1.49 7.48 19.66
C ASP A 241 -0.17 6.69 19.54
N LEU A 242 0.21 6.30 18.31
CA LEU A 242 1.50 5.68 18.04
C LEU A 242 2.67 6.59 18.45
N GLN A 243 2.63 7.87 18.05
CA GLN A 243 3.65 8.86 18.39
C GLN A 243 3.77 9.04 19.91
N ALA A 244 2.64 9.12 20.61
CA ALA A 244 2.60 9.22 22.07
C ALA A 244 3.18 7.96 22.74
N LYS A 245 2.81 6.78 22.26
CA LYS A 245 3.25 5.51 22.80
C LYS A 245 4.75 5.27 22.60
N VAL A 246 5.30 5.63 21.43
CA VAL A 246 6.74 5.56 21.17
C VAL A 246 7.51 6.34 22.22
N ARG A 247 7.10 7.59 22.48
CA ARG A 247 7.72 8.45 23.51
C ARG A 247 7.54 7.91 24.93
N GLU A 248 6.33 7.41 25.25
CA GLU A 248 5.98 6.87 26.57
C GLU A 248 6.88 5.69 26.96
N VAL A 249 7.08 4.74 26.04
CA VAL A 249 7.83 3.52 26.33
C VAL A 249 9.32 3.61 26.00
N GLY A 250 9.76 4.73 25.41
CA GLY A 250 11.12 4.90 24.93
C GLY A 250 11.46 3.85 23.87
N ALA A 251 10.63 3.73 22.84
CA ALA A 251 10.85 2.79 21.76
C ALA A 251 11.91 3.31 20.77
N ASP A 252 12.60 2.41 20.07
CA ASP A 252 13.55 2.75 19.01
C ASP A 252 12.83 3.20 17.72
N ALA A 253 11.60 2.72 17.53
CA ALA A 253 10.75 3.06 16.39
C ALA A 253 9.28 2.75 16.67
N GLY A 254 8.39 3.41 15.93
CA GLY A 254 6.99 3.05 15.76
C GLY A 254 6.69 2.65 14.32
N VAL A 255 5.80 1.69 14.12
CA VAL A 255 5.34 1.22 12.81
C VAL A 255 3.82 1.16 12.82
N ALA A 256 3.17 1.79 11.84
CA ALA A 256 1.73 1.69 11.63
C ALA A 256 1.44 1.01 10.29
N PHE A 257 0.44 0.13 10.28
CA PHE A 257 -0.09 -0.50 9.08
C PHE A 257 -1.49 0.04 8.79
N ASP A 258 -1.88 0.07 7.51
CA ASP A 258 -3.27 0.34 7.16
C ASP A 258 -4.15 -0.92 7.29
N GLY A 259 -5.45 -0.79 6.99
CA GLY A 259 -6.42 -1.83 7.32
C GLY A 259 -6.13 -3.21 6.75
N ASP A 260 -5.63 -3.31 5.53
CA ASP A 260 -5.25 -4.58 4.89
C ASP A 260 -3.73 -4.83 4.85
N ALA A 261 -2.96 -3.98 5.55
CA ALA A 261 -1.54 -4.10 5.84
C ALA A 261 -0.60 -4.12 4.60
N ASP A 262 -1.06 -3.59 3.45
CA ASP A 262 -0.19 -3.46 2.28
C ASP A 262 0.69 -2.19 2.32
N ARG A 263 0.44 -1.28 3.29
CA ARG A 263 1.23 -0.06 3.53
C ARG A 263 1.86 -0.06 4.91
N CYS A 264 3.04 0.61 5.00
CA CYS A 264 3.79 0.79 6.24
C CYS A 264 4.18 2.25 6.42
N PHE A 265 3.84 2.81 7.57
CA PHE A 265 4.25 4.13 8.02
C PHE A 265 5.16 4.01 9.24
N VAL A 266 6.16 4.87 9.33
CA VAL A 266 7.20 4.78 10.35
C VAL A 266 7.26 6.06 11.17
N VAL A 267 7.47 5.90 12.46
CA VAL A 267 7.67 6.98 13.45
C VAL A 267 9.02 6.77 14.10
N ASP A 268 9.84 7.81 14.22
CA ASP A 268 11.14 7.74 14.87
C ASP A 268 11.04 7.67 16.42
N GLU A 269 12.17 7.50 17.09
CA GLU A 269 12.24 7.40 18.57
C GLU A 269 11.78 8.67 19.30
N ARG A 270 11.67 9.80 18.61
CA ARG A 270 11.15 11.06 19.15
C ARG A 270 9.64 11.18 19.00
N GLY A 271 9.03 10.23 18.27
CA GLY A 271 7.63 10.24 17.91
C GLY A 271 7.34 11.14 16.70
N GLU A 272 8.34 11.42 15.86
CA GLU A 272 8.15 12.18 14.64
C GLU A 272 7.93 11.25 13.44
N PRO A 273 6.96 11.54 12.54
CA PRO A 273 6.73 10.74 11.36
C PRO A 273 7.92 10.77 10.41
N VAL A 274 8.33 9.61 9.90
CA VAL A 274 9.34 9.50 8.85
C VAL A 274 8.65 9.53 7.49
N SER A 275 9.14 10.40 6.60
CA SER A 275 8.58 10.53 5.25
C SER A 275 8.62 9.20 4.49
N PRO A 276 7.53 8.76 3.83
CA PRO A 276 7.56 7.59 2.95
C PRO A 276 8.61 7.67 1.84
N SER A 277 8.96 8.87 1.40
CA SER A 277 10.07 9.09 0.45
C SER A 277 11.42 8.73 1.05
N ALA A 278 11.66 9.05 2.34
CA ALA A 278 12.89 8.66 3.02
C ALA A 278 12.98 7.13 3.19
N ILE A 279 11.85 6.48 3.52
CA ILE A 279 11.78 5.01 3.55
C ILE A 279 12.03 4.42 2.17
N THR A 280 11.43 4.99 1.11
CA THR A 280 11.70 4.57 -0.27
C THR A 280 13.19 4.64 -0.60
N ALA A 281 13.86 5.74 -0.24
CA ALA A 281 15.30 5.90 -0.49
C ALA A 281 16.14 4.91 0.33
N LEU A 282 15.82 4.72 1.61
CA LEU A 282 16.49 3.75 2.48
C LEU A 282 16.39 2.32 1.94
N VAL A 283 15.18 1.89 1.58
CA VAL A 283 14.96 0.55 1.02
C VAL A 283 15.65 0.41 -0.33
N ALA A 284 15.58 1.43 -1.19
CA ALA A 284 16.26 1.44 -2.49
C ALA A 284 17.78 1.22 -2.34
N VAL A 285 18.43 1.90 -1.37
CA VAL A 285 19.86 1.71 -1.08
C VAL A 285 20.16 0.29 -0.64
N ARG A 286 19.32 -0.30 0.22
CA ARG A 286 19.48 -1.69 0.68
C ARG A 286 19.31 -2.69 -0.47
N GLU A 287 18.33 -2.49 -1.33
CA GLU A 287 18.12 -3.35 -2.52
C GLU A 287 19.25 -3.19 -3.54
N LEU A 288 19.73 -1.96 -3.79
CA LEU A 288 20.88 -1.72 -4.65
C LEU A 288 22.18 -2.33 -4.11
N ALA A 289 22.33 -2.45 -2.80
CA ALA A 289 23.48 -3.14 -2.21
C ALA A 289 23.48 -4.64 -2.53
N LYS A 290 22.30 -5.27 -2.70
CA LYS A 290 22.16 -6.66 -3.16
C LYS A 290 22.44 -6.80 -4.66
N GLU A 291 21.96 -5.85 -5.48
CA GLU A 291 22.06 -5.87 -6.94
C GLU A 291 22.43 -4.49 -7.50
N PRO A 292 23.73 -4.14 -7.51
CA PRO A 292 24.20 -2.83 -7.99
C PRO A 292 23.85 -2.59 -9.48
N GLY A 293 23.53 -1.35 -9.80
CA GLY A 293 23.19 -0.94 -11.18
C GLY A 293 21.75 -1.16 -11.60
N SER A 294 20.93 -1.71 -10.70
CA SER A 294 19.53 -2.02 -10.96
C SER A 294 18.65 -0.78 -11.07
N THR A 295 17.46 -0.97 -11.63
CA THR A 295 16.42 0.05 -11.76
C THR A 295 15.57 0.11 -10.48
N ILE A 296 15.26 1.35 -10.05
CA ILE A 296 14.37 1.65 -8.93
C ILE A 296 13.25 2.55 -9.46
N ILE A 297 12.00 2.17 -9.20
CA ILE A 297 10.83 2.97 -9.60
C ILE A 297 10.43 3.91 -8.47
N HIS A 298 10.01 5.11 -8.81
CA HIS A 298 9.34 6.04 -7.89
C HIS A 298 8.22 6.80 -8.61
N ASN A 299 7.17 7.19 -7.88
CA ASN A 299 6.13 7.99 -8.50
C ASN A 299 6.52 9.48 -8.56
N LEU A 300 5.74 10.26 -9.30
CA LEU A 300 6.06 11.66 -9.58
C LEU A 300 5.93 12.61 -8.39
N ILE A 301 5.23 12.20 -7.32
CA ILE A 301 5.09 12.95 -6.06
C ILE A 301 6.07 12.50 -4.97
N THR A 302 6.92 11.53 -5.26
CA THR A 302 8.03 11.14 -4.40
C THR A 302 9.09 12.24 -4.39
N SER A 303 9.74 12.51 -3.25
CA SER A 303 10.80 13.51 -3.11
C SER A 303 11.89 13.38 -4.18
N HIS A 304 12.41 14.50 -4.67
CA HIS A 304 13.57 14.54 -5.56
C HIS A 304 14.83 13.92 -4.92
N GLY A 305 14.89 13.85 -3.61
CA GLY A 305 15.95 13.13 -2.89
C GLY A 305 16.04 11.66 -3.28
N VAL A 306 14.92 11.00 -3.62
CA VAL A 306 14.92 9.58 -3.99
C VAL A 306 15.73 9.30 -5.26
N PRO A 307 15.44 9.91 -6.43
CA PRO A 307 16.23 9.67 -7.63
C PRO A 307 17.70 10.13 -7.52
N GLU A 308 18.00 11.12 -6.70
CA GLU A 308 19.37 11.54 -6.42
C GLU A 308 20.14 10.46 -5.66
N ILE A 309 19.59 9.97 -4.54
CA ILE A 309 20.15 8.91 -3.72
C ILE A 309 20.33 7.61 -4.52
N VAL A 310 19.34 7.25 -5.32
CA VAL A 310 19.43 6.08 -6.21
C VAL A 310 20.64 6.19 -7.16
N LYS A 311 20.84 7.37 -7.79
CA LYS A 311 21.98 7.59 -8.69
C LYS A 311 23.33 7.55 -7.94
N GLU A 312 23.40 8.16 -6.77
CA GLU A 312 24.61 8.15 -5.92
C GLU A 312 25.03 6.74 -5.52
N HIS A 313 24.07 5.84 -5.36
CA HIS A 313 24.32 4.42 -5.07
C HIS A 313 24.39 3.55 -6.34
N GLY A 314 24.60 4.19 -7.50
CA GLY A 314 24.82 3.51 -8.77
C GLY A 314 23.59 2.88 -9.42
N GLY A 315 22.40 3.15 -8.89
CA GLY A 315 21.13 2.69 -9.46
C GLY A 315 20.59 3.57 -10.58
N LYS A 316 19.52 3.13 -11.23
CA LYS A 316 18.82 3.82 -12.32
C LYS A 316 17.41 4.19 -11.86
N PRO A 317 17.14 5.46 -11.46
CA PRO A 317 15.79 5.85 -11.08
C PRO A 317 14.91 5.99 -12.33
N VAL A 318 13.69 5.47 -12.25
CA VAL A 318 12.65 5.62 -13.27
C VAL A 318 11.41 6.18 -12.60
N ARG A 319 10.89 7.30 -13.15
CA ARG A 319 9.71 7.99 -12.64
C ARG A 319 8.46 7.53 -13.38
N THR A 320 7.36 7.34 -12.63
CA THR A 320 6.06 6.94 -13.17
C THR A 320 4.92 7.81 -12.63
N ARG A 321 3.75 7.66 -13.20
CA ARG A 321 2.49 8.21 -12.68
C ARG A 321 2.17 7.62 -11.31
N VAL A 322 1.26 8.29 -10.57
CA VAL A 322 0.75 7.78 -9.30
C VAL A 322 -0.21 6.61 -9.54
N GLY A 323 -0.01 5.52 -8.82
CA GLY A 323 -0.89 4.36 -8.82
C GLY A 323 -0.15 3.03 -9.00
N HIS A 324 -0.55 2.07 -8.17
CA HIS A 324 0.12 0.78 -8.02
C HIS A 324 0.22 -0.03 -9.34
N SER A 325 -0.77 0.06 -10.23
CA SER A 325 -0.73 -0.65 -11.52
C SER A 325 0.35 -0.10 -12.44
N PHE A 326 0.59 1.22 -12.43
CA PHE A 326 1.65 1.84 -13.25
C PHE A 326 3.04 1.43 -12.74
N ILE A 327 3.23 1.41 -11.42
CA ILE A 327 4.51 0.97 -10.84
C ILE A 327 4.77 -0.49 -11.18
N LYS A 328 3.79 -1.39 -10.96
CA LYS A 328 3.96 -2.81 -11.27
C LYS A 328 4.24 -3.06 -12.76
N ALA A 329 3.56 -2.34 -13.66
CA ALA A 329 3.79 -2.41 -15.10
C ALA A 329 5.20 -1.92 -15.48
N GLU A 330 5.63 -0.79 -14.93
CA GLU A 330 6.97 -0.24 -15.18
C GLU A 330 8.07 -1.15 -14.60
N MET A 331 7.86 -1.74 -13.42
CA MET A 331 8.76 -2.76 -12.86
C MET A 331 8.88 -3.98 -13.79
N ALA A 332 7.76 -4.43 -14.38
CA ALA A 332 7.78 -5.55 -15.31
C ALA A 332 8.54 -5.21 -16.61
N THR A 333 8.38 -3.99 -17.12
CA THR A 333 9.00 -3.54 -18.37
C THR A 333 10.50 -3.30 -18.21
N THR A 334 10.91 -2.69 -17.10
CA THR A 334 12.30 -2.27 -16.83
C THR A 334 13.13 -3.32 -16.10
N GLY A 335 12.49 -4.34 -15.53
CA GLY A 335 13.14 -5.29 -14.64
C GLY A 335 13.55 -4.69 -13.28
N ALA A 336 12.92 -3.59 -12.88
CA ALA A 336 13.22 -2.91 -11.62
C ALA A 336 13.09 -3.86 -10.43
N ILE A 337 14.04 -3.74 -9.48
CA ILE A 337 14.10 -4.60 -8.30
C ILE A 337 13.21 -4.10 -7.16
N PHE A 338 12.96 -2.79 -7.13
CA PHE A 338 12.17 -2.12 -6.09
C PHE A 338 11.44 -0.92 -6.68
N GLY A 339 10.30 -0.59 -6.10
CA GLY A 339 9.55 0.63 -6.35
C GLY A 339 8.93 1.18 -5.07
N GLY A 340 8.79 2.50 -4.95
CA GLY A 340 8.15 3.12 -3.79
C GLY A 340 7.30 4.33 -4.16
N GLU A 341 6.25 4.56 -3.37
CA GLU A 341 5.33 5.68 -3.51
C GLU A 341 5.32 6.58 -2.27
N HIS A 342 4.98 7.83 -2.47
CA HIS A 342 4.71 8.75 -1.37
C HIS A 342 3.51 8.32 -0.50
N SER A 343 2.62 7.49 -1.03
CA SER A 343 1.49 6.89 -0.32
C SER A 343 1.85 5.71 0.59
N ALA A 344 3.16 5.43 0.76
CA ALA A 344 3.70 4.33 1.55
C ALA A 344 3.37 2.91 1.04
N HIS A 345 3.19 2.76 -0.28
CA HIS A 345 3.27 1.46 -0.93
C HIS A 345 4.71 1.19 -1.38
N TYR A 346 5.19 -0.02 -1.14
CA TYR A 346 6.56 -0.43 -1.45
C TYR A 346 6.53 -1.78 -2.17
N TYR A 347 7.04 -1.81 -3.40
CA TYR A 347 6.93 -2.91 -4.35
C TYR A 347 8.28 -3.62 -4.49
N PHE A 348 8.30 -4.94 -4.41
CA PHE A 348 9.54 -5.72 -4.48
C PHE A 348 9.47 -6.73 -5.63
N ARG A 349 10.48 -6.73 -6.51
CA ARG A 349 10.57 -7.71 -7.61
C ARG A 349 10.50 -9.14 -7.08
N ASP A 350 11.24 -9.41 -6.02
CA ASP A 350 11.35 -10.74 -5.43
C ASP A 350 10.12 -11.11 -4.57
N PHE A 351 9.16 -10.19 -4.47
CA PHE A 351 7.80 -10.43 -3.99
C PHE A 351 6.79 -10.26 -5.14
N TRP A 352 7.07 -10.84 -6.29
CA TRP A 352 6.24 -10.79 -7.51
C TRP A 352 5.87 -9.38 -7.98
N ARG A 353 6.69 -8.38 -7.70
CA ARG A 353 6.44 -6.96 -7.94
C ARG A 353 5.21 -6.43 -7.20
N ALA A 354 4.72 -7.18 -6.22
CA ALA A 354 3.61 -6.75 -5.37
C ALA A 354 4.10 -5.81 -4.26
N ASP A 355 3.17 -5.02 -3.76
CA ASP A 355 3.35 -4.17 -2.61
C ASP A 355 3.23 -4.98 -1.32
N THR A 356 4.07 -4.64 -0.34
CA THR A 356 4.03 -5.21 1.00
C THR A 356 4.58 -4.21 2.02
N GLY A 357 3.71 -3.75 2.90
CA GLY A 357 4.07 -2.90 4.03
C GLY A 357 4.96 -3.64 5.02
N MET A 358 4.71 -4.93 5.22
CA MET A 358 5.48 -5.77 6.13
C MET A 358 6.96 -5.87 5.71
N LEU A 359 7.24 -6.11 4.44
CA LEU A 359 8.61 -6.21 3.94
C LEU A 359 9.34 -4.86 4.04
N ALA A 360 8.63 -3.74 3.80
CA ALA A 360 9.19 -2.40 4.01
C ALA A 360 9.54 -2.15 5.48
N ALA A 361 8.65 -2.52 6.42
CA ALA A 361 8.93 -2.45 7.86
C ALA A 361 10.17 -3.27 8.22
N MET A 362 10.30 -4.49 7.70
CA MET A 362 11.45 -5.37 7.94
C MET A 362 12.76 -4.73 7.44
N HIS A 363 12.77 -4.08 6.27
CA HIS A 363 13.95 -3.36 5.77
C HIS A 363 14.36 -2.20 6.68
N VAL A 364 13.40 -1.41 7.18
CA VAL A 364 13.66 -0.31 8.11
C VAL A 364 14.25 -0.85 9.42
N LEU A 365 13.65 -1.89 9.99
CA LEU A 365 14.08 -2.49 11.24
C LEU A 365 15.44 -3.18 11.10
N ALA A 366 15.72 -3.84 9.97
CA ALA A 366 17.03 -4.37 9.67
C ALA A 366 18.09 -3.25 9.62
N ALA A 367 17.82 -2.17 8.86
CA ALA A 367 18.73 -1.02 8.77
C ALA A 367 19.00 -0.38 10.13
N LEU A 368 17.97 -0.27 10.97
CA LEU A 368 18.12 0.27 12.33
C LEU A 368 18.91 -0.68 13.24
N GLY A 369 18.67 -1.99 13.12
CA GLY A 369 19.34 -3.01 13.92
C GLY A 369 20.82 -3.20 13.58
N GLU A 370 21.24 -2.93 12.36
CA GLU A 370 22.61 -3.09 11.87
C GLU A 370 23.59 -1.99 12.36
N GLN A 371 23.10 -0.98 13.07
CA GLN A 371 23.91 0.16 13.53
C GLN A 371 23.37 0.74 14.86
N ASP A 372 24.13 1.62 15.53
CA ASP A 372 23.81 2.11 16.88
C ASP A 372 23.08 3.47 16.92
N ARG A 373 23.01 4.18 15.80
CA ARG A 373 22.33 5.50 15.73
C ARG A 373 20.82 5.34 15.87
N PRO A 374 20.13 6.35 16.43
CA PRO A 374 18.66 6.36 16.46
C PRO A 374 18.08 6.47 15.04
N LEU A 375 16.81 6.11 14.88
CA LEU A 375 16.13 6.12 13.59
C LEU A 375 16.08 7.51 12.96
N SER A 376 15.90 8.55 13.79
CA SER A 376 15.89 9.94 13.33
C SER A 376 17.20 10.36 12.64
N GLU A 377 18.35 9.91 13.15
CA GLU A 377 19.64 10.19 12.52
C GLU A 377 19.85 9.35 11.26
N LEU A 378 19.43 8.09 11.29
CA LEU A 378 19.50 7.21 10.12
C LEU A 378 18.66 7.76 8.96
N THR A 379 17.42 8.15 9.22
CA THR A 379 16.50 8.64 8.17
C THR A 379 16.81 10.05 7.69
N ALA A 380 17.53 10.86 8.49
CA ALA A 380 18.00 12.19 8.07
C ALA A 380 18.91 12.13 6.83
N GLU A 381 19.65 11.04 6.63
CA GLU A 381 20.48 10.84 5.43
C GLU A 381 19.65 10.73 4.14
N TYR A 382 18.39 10.35 4.27
CA TYR A 382 17.43 10.14 3.18
C TYR A 382 16.40 11.27 3.03
N SER A 383 16.43 12.27 3.95
CA SER A 383 15.49 13.40 4.01
C SER A 383 16.21 14.70 3.63
N ARG A 384 16.34 14.95 2.31
CA ARG A 384 17.15 16.09 1.78
C ARG A 384 16.38 17.39 1.69
N TYR A 385 15.07 17.30 1.55
CA TYR A 385 14.17 18.42 1.26
C TYR A 385 13.03 18.45 2.26
N ALA A 386 12.45 19.61 2.45
CA ALA A 386 11.21 19.78 3.19
C ALA A 386 10.02 19.60 2.24
N ALA A 387 8.94 18.99 2.72
CA ALA A 387 7.73 18.74 1.95
C ALA A 387 6.47 19.18 2.71
N SER A 388 5.42 19.54 1.96
CA SER A 388 4.13 19.95 2.54
C SER A 388 3.28 18.78 3.02
N GLY A 389 3.56 17.55 2.58
CA GLY A 389 2.56 16.51 2.51
C GLY A 389 1.49 16.80 1.44
N GLU A 390 0.46 15.95 1.35
CA GLU A 390 -0.65 16.16 0.42
C GLU A 390 -1.68 17.15 1.02
N ILE A 391 -1.98 18.21 0.27
CA ILE A 391 -2.96 19.22 0.65
C ILE A 391 -4.13 19.16 -0.32
N ASN A 392 -5.33 18.89 0.20
CA ASN A 392 -6.54 18.78 -0.59
C ASN A 392 -7.30 20.13 -0.63
N SER A 393 -7.82 20.47 -1.81
CA SER A 393 -8.68 21.65 -2.02
C SER A 393 -9.88 21.28 -2.86
N THR A 394 -11.09 21.49 -2.33
CA THR A 394 -12.33 21.36 -3.10
C THR A 394 -12.45 22.54 -4.05
N VAL A 395 -12.68 22.28 -5.32
CA VAL A 395 -12.81 23.32 -6.37
C VAL A 395 -13.94 22.95 -7.33
N ASP A 396 -14.62 23.97 -7.85
CA ASP A 396 -15.74 23.75 -8.79
C ASP A 396 -15.24 23.30 -10.18
N ASP A 397 -14.11 23.84 -10.64
CA ASP A 397 -13.50 23.53 -11.95
C ASP A 397 -12.00 23.25 -11.79
N GLN A 398 -11.65 21.99 -11.71
CA GLN A 398 -10.29 21.52 -11.56
C GLN A 398 -9.39 21.95 -12.74
N ILE A 399 -9.92 21.88 -13.96
CA ILE A 399 -9.16 22.19 -15.18
C ILE A 399 -8.85 23.68 -15.24
N ALA A 400 -9.83 24.53 -14.99
CA ALA A 400 -9.63 25.98 -14.97
C ALA A 400 -8.60 26.39 -13.92
N ARG A 401 -8.60 25.76 -12.73
CA ARG A 401 -7.59 26.04 -11.68
C ARG A 401 -6.20 25.58 -12.06
N LEU A 402 -6.05 24.40 -12.69
CA LEU A 402 -4.77 23.94 -13.23
C LEU A 402 -4.21 24.90 -14.27
N MET A 403 -5.05 25.37 -15.19
CA MET A 403 -4.65 26.34 -16.21
C MET A 403 -4.23 27.68 -15.59
N ALA A 404 -4.98 28.20 -14.60
CA ALA A 404 -4.64 29.44 -13.91
C ALA A 404 -3.27 29.34 -13.21
N VAL A 405 -2.97 28.22 -12.56
CA VAL A 405 -1.64 27.96 -11.97
C VAL A 405 -0.58 27.92 -13.05
N LYS A 406 -0.80 27.17 -14.14
CA LYS A 406 0.14 27.07 -15.27
C LYS A 406 0.44 28.43 -15.89
N ASP A 407 -0.57 29.26 -16.14
CA ASP A 407 -0.42 30.59 -16.70
C ASP A 407 0.35 31.52 -15.77
N SER A 408 0.04 31.50 -14.45
CA SER A 408 0.73 32.32 -13.46
C SER A 408 2.22 32.01 -13.36
N PHE A 409 2.56 30.72 -13.27
CA PHE A 409 3.97 30.27 -13.17
C PHE A 409 4.70 30.33 -14.52
N GLY A 410 4.00 30.21 -15.64
CA GLY A 410 4.58 30.24 -16.99
C GLY A 410 5.20 31.56 -17.40
N THR A 411 4.87 32.65 -16.71
CA THR A 411 5.51 33.97 -16.94
C THR A 411 6.89 34.09 -16.30
N ARG A 412 7.31 33.14 -15.45
CA ARG A 412 8.54 33.20 -14.67
C ARG A 412 9.72 32.59 -15.44
N PRO A 413 10.88 33.27 -15.50
CA PRO A 413 12.06 32.72 -16.15
C PRO A 413 12.54 31.44 -15.48
N GLY A 414 12.88 30.42 -16.28
CA GLY A 414 13.46 29.17 -15.81
C GLY A 414 12.49 28.15 -15.19
N VAL A 415 11.20 28.45 -15.15
CA VAL A 415 10.16 27.50 -14.76
C VAL A 415 9.93 26.48 -15.88
N THR A 416 9.79 25.21 -15.52
CA THR A 416 9.46 24.13 -16.45
C THR A 416 8.24 23.36 -15.97
N PHE A 417 7.52 22.74 -16.90
CA PHE A 417 6.30 22.01 -16.66
C PHE A 417 6.42 20.57 -17.12
N ASP A 418 5.74 19.67 -16.40
CA ASP A 418 5.53 18.29 -16.78
C ASP A 418 4.07 17.91 -16.49
N GLU A 419 3.41 17.31 -17.47
CA GLU A 419 1.99 16.95 -17.42
C GLU A 419 1.78 15.42 -17.45
N MET A 420 2.75 14.66 -16.95
CA MET A 420 2.66 13.19 -16.88
C MET A 420 1.44 12.73 -16.07
N ASP A 421 1.15 13.40 -14.94
CA ASP A 421 -0.03 13.15 -14.10
C ASP A 421 -0.37 14.44 -13.33
N GLY A 422 -1.38 15.17 -13.79
CA GLY A 422 -1.66 16.54 -13.37
C GLY A 422 -0.60 17.51 -13.87
N LEU A 423 -0.34 18.58 -13.12
CA LEU A 423 0.62 19.62 -13.44
C LEU A 423 1.78 19.60 -12.43
N THR A 424 2.94 19.17 -12.85
CA THR A 424 4.18 19.36 -12.08
C THR A 424 4.89 20.62 -12.55
N VAL A 425 5.24 21.51 -11.62
CA VAL A 425 5.94 22.76 -11.87
C VAL A 425 7.29 22.69 -11.15
N GLN A 426 8.37 22.90 -11.91
CA GLN A 426 9.75 22.95 -11.41
C GLN A 426 10.21 24.39 -11.39
N LEU A 427 10.77 24.85 -10.27
CA LEU A 427 11.32 26.18 -10.09
C LEU A 427 12.85 26.20 -10.26
N PRO A 428 13.46 27.34 -10.65
CA PRO A 428 14.90 27.43 -10.86
C PRO A 428 15.74 27.24 -9.62
N ASP A 429 15.16 27.46 -8.43
CA ASP A 429 15.81 27.29 -7.13
C ASP A 429 15.77 25.84 -6.60
N GLY A 430 15.20 24.91 -7.39
CA GLY A 430 15.03 23.50 -7.04
C GLY A 430 13.73 23.17 -6.33
N GLY A 431 12.94 24.18 -5.95
CA GLY A 431 11.57 23.95 -5.46
C GLY A 431 10.67 23.40 -6.56
N TRP A 432 9.69 22.59 -6.18
CA TRP A 432 8.70 22.08 -7.10
C TRP A 432 7.37 21.80 -6.42
N PHE A 433 6.33 21.69 -7.21
CA PHE A 433 5.05 21.17 -6.75
C PHE A 433 4.35 20.36 -7.84
N ASN A 434 3.48 19.46 -7.42
CA ASN A 434 2.52 18.77 -8.29
C ASN A 434 1.10 19.12 -7.84
N LEU A 435 0.28 19.53 -8.78
CA LEU A 435 -1.14 19.79 -8.60
C LEU A 435 -1.93 18.82 -9.49
N ARG A 436 -2.67 17.89 -8.86
CA ARG A 436 -3.34 16.77 -9.54
C ARG A 436 -4.82 16.71 -9.20
N PRO A 437 -5.71 16.53 -10.19
CA PRO A 437 -7.11 16.26 -9.90
C PRO A 437 -7.30 14.89 -9.26
N SER A 438 -8.24 14.79 -8.32
CA SER A 438 -8.74 13.49 -7.88
C SER A 438 -9.61 12.87 -8.97
N ASN A 439 -9.48 11.56 -9.19
CA ASN A 439 -10.30 10.85 -10.17
C ASN A 439 -11.72 10.56 -9.66
N THR A 440 -11.96 10.71 -8.36
CA THR A 440 -13.22 10.28 -7.71
C THR A 440 -13.97 11.40 -7.01
N GLU A 441 -13.32 12.53 -6.76
CA GLU A 441 -13.86 13.65 -5.97
C GLU A 441 -13.51 14.99 -6.63
N PRO A 442 -14.29 16.06 -6.43
CA PRO A 442 -13.99 17.39 -6.97
C PRO A 442 -12.85 18.07 -6.18
N LEU A 443 -11.73 17.39 -6.07
CA LEU A 443 -10.56 17.81 -5.30
C LEU A 443 -9.34 17.99 -6.20
N LEU A 444 -8.58 19.05 -5.95
CA LEU A 444 -7.19 19.18 -6.37
C LEU A 444 -6.26 18.83 -5.20
N ARG A 445 -5.30 17.97 -5.48
CA ARG A 445 -4.28 17.50 -4.53
C ARG A 445 -2.97 18.19 -4.83
N LEU A 446 -2.47 18.95 -3.87
CA LEU A 446 -1.19 19.67 -3.97
C LEU A 446 -0.12 18.97 -3.12
N ASN A 447 1.03 18.71 -3.72
CA ASN A 447 2.25 18.30 -3.05
C ASN A 447 3.36 19.30 -3.40
N VAL A 448 4.05 19.83 -2.40
CA VAL A 448 5.12 20.84 -2.53
C VAL A 448 6.39 20.32 -1.88
N GLU A 449 7.52 20.53 -2.52
CA GLU A 449 8.85 20.27 -1.95
C GLU A 449 9.79 21.45 -2.25
N ALA A 450 10.62 21.80 -1.27
CA ALA A 450 11.63 22.84 -1.40
C ALA A 450 12.78 22.60 -0.43
N ALA A 451 13.79 23.46 -0.46
CA ALA A 451 15.00 23.32 0.34
C ALA A 451 14.74 23.32 1.86
N ASP A 452 13.74 24.05 2.33
CA ASP A 452 13.39 24.15 3.74
C ASP A 452 11.90 24.42 3.96
N ALA A 453 11.44 24.33 5.22
CA ALA A 453 10.05 24.51 5.60
C ALA A 453 9.51 25.92 5.31
N ALA A 454 10.33 26.95 5.33
CA ALA A 454 9.90 28.31 5.04
C ALA A 454 9.61 28.48 3.53
N ALA A 455 10.47 27.92 2.68
CA ALA A 455 10.28 27.88 1.23
C ALA A 455 9.05 27.03 0.84
N VAL A 456 8.85 25.86 1.47
CA VAL A 456 7.65 25.04 1.29
C VAL A 456 6.40 25.83 1.64
N LYS A 457 6.40 26.50 2.81
CA LYS A 457 5.22 27.29 3.23
C LYS A 457 4.92 28.41 2.24
N ALA A 458 5.92 29.18 1.83
CA ALA A 458 5.75 30.29 0.89
C ALA A 458 5.18 29.83 -0.45
N LEU A 459 5.74 28.75 -1.02
CA LEU A 459 5.29 28.19 -2.29
C LEU A 459 3.88 27.58 -2.16
N THR A 460 3.60 26.91 -1.06
CA THR A 460 2.26 26.35 -0.76
C THR A 460 1.21 27.46 -0.69
N ASP A 461 1.48 28.53 0.10
CA ASP A 461 0.55 29.66 0.24
C ASP A 461 0.28 30.33 -1.12
N GLU A 462 1.31 30.48 -1.94
CA GLU A 462 1.19 31.07 -3.27
C GLU A 462 0.32 30.22 -4.23
N VAL A 463 0.57 28.91 -4.29
CA VAL A 463 -0.24 28.01 -5.14
C VAL A 463 -1.66 27.93 -4.65
N LEU A 464 -1.89 27.81 -3.34
CA LEU A 464 -3.24 27.75 -2.76
C LEU A 464 -4.02 29.05 -2.96
N ALA A 465 -3.38 30.21 -3.01
CA ALA A 465 -4.04 31.47 -3.33
C ALA A 465 -4.65 31.47 -4.73
N ILE A 466 -4.02 30.80 -5.71
CA ILE A 466 -4.57 30.65 -7.07
C ILE A 466 -5.64 29.55 -7.12
N VAL A 467 -5.40 28.44 -6.41
CA VAL A 467 -6.31 27.27 -6.44
C VAL A 467 -7.64 27.58 -5.77
N ARG A 468 -7.61 28.34 -4.66
CA ARG A 468 -8.78 28.63 -3.81
C ARG A 468 -9.40 30.02 -4.08
N GLY A 469 -8.73 30.87 -4.83
CA GLY A 469 -9.14 32.25 -5.18
C GLY A 469 -9.93 32.32 -6.48
#